data_a54164156ddfa23754a82eefadf49aa1
#
_entry.id   a54164156ddfa23754a82eefadf49aa1
#
_cell.length_a   1.000
_cell.length_b   1.000
_cell.length_c   1.000
_cell.angle_alpha   90.00
_cell.angle_beta   90.00
_cell.angle_gamma   90.00
#
_symmetry.space_group_name_H-M   'P 1'
#
loop_
_entity.id
_entity.type
_entity.pdbx_description
1 polymer ?
#
loop_
_entity_poly.entity_id
_entity_poly.type
_entity_poly.pdbx_seq_one_letter_code
_entity_poly.pdbx_strand_id
1 'polypeptide(L)'
;QNKYDFLATFLISSVVFLTGYGCMVISDHYSVDSFNLVYDMGPYWQMQIGRYVNCGGILLAEQMGINQVIMQRFFMVILIATSVIMNVMITVGIAKQMKVKRSSFYLLILATPLSFVNVFAMDLMLFSEMAMVLIPGNLALGLAVQVVLCEEKEWKKWLLCVIYLIISIGSYQSYIGIFEVYVLLGIYLKWKDSPKTRWSNSFGVLGVGGVVSIFNIVLVKILVHFGMIADSGRGATFKISKILCNIKGVLDYQVSFWKNADGILMPYVMPV
;
A
#
# COMPACT_ATOMS: atom_id res chain seq x y z
N GLN A 1 -25.30 6.79 6.08
CA GLN A 1 -24.79 5.90 5.02
C GLN A 1 -25.51 4.56 5.13
N ASN A 2 -26.22 4.16 4.07
CA ASN A 2 -27.08 2.98 4.10
C ASN A 2 -26.24 1.69 4.12
N LYS A 3 -26.76 0.65 4.82
CA LYS A 3 -26.22 -0.72 4.80
C LYS A 3 -25.99 -1.23 3.36
N TYR A 4 -26.82 -0.80 2.42
CA TYR A 4 -26.71 -1.12 1.00
C TYR A 4 -25.47 -0.52 0.32
N ASP A 5 -25.01 0.65 0.73
CA ASP A 5 -23.82 1.29 0.17
C ASP A 5 -22.55 0.51 0.53
N PHE A 6 -22.49 0.01 1.78
CA PHE A 6 -21.41 -0.85 2.22
C PHE A 6 -21.38 -2.18 1.44
N LEU A 7 -22.55 -2.83 1.32
CA LEU A 7 -22.68 -4.10 0.60
C LEU A 7 -22.32 -3.94 -0.88
N ALA A 8 -22.80 -2.89 -1.54
CA ALA A 8 -22.47 -2.59 -2.93
C ALA A 8 -20.95 -2.37 -3.10
N THR A 9 -20.32 -1.61 -2.21
CA THR A 9 -18.86 -1.38 -2.23
C THR A 9 -18.11 -2.70 -2.06
N PHE A 10 -18.52 -3.53 -1.12
CA PHE A 10 -17.90 -4.82 -0.86
C PHE A 10 -18.03 -5.76 -2.08
N LEU A 11 -19.22 -5.89 -2.66
CA LEU A 11 -19.45 -6.76 -3.80
C LEU A 11 -18.68 -6.32 -5.05
N ILE A 12 -18.71 -5.02 -5.38
CA ILE A 12 -17.98 -4.49 -6.54
C ILE A 12 -16.48 -4.65 -6.34
N SER A 13 -15.96 -4.33 -5.16
CA SER A 13 -14.54 -4.54 -4.84
C SER A 13 -14.15 -6.00 -4.96
N SER A 14 -14.98 -6.92 -4.44
CA SER A 14 -14.73 -8.36 -4.53
C SER A 14 -14.67 -8.84 -5.99
N VAL A 15 -15.60 -8.40 -6.82
CA VAL A 15 -15.59 -8.74 -8.25
C VAL A 15 -14.33 -8.21 -8.93
N VAL A 16 -13.98 -6.95 -8.71
CA VAL A 16 -12.79 -6.34 -9.34
C VAL A 16 -11.50 -7.03 -8.91
N PHE A 17 -11.30 -7.28 -7.60
CA PHE A 17 -10.10 -7.94 -7.11
C PHE A 17 -10.02 -9.42 -7.54
N LEU A 18 -11.14 -10.15 -7.54
CA LEU A 18 -11.17 -11.53 -8.02
C LEU A 18 -10.93 -11.62 -9.53
N THR A 19 -11.45 -10.69 -10.31
CA THR A 19 -11.18 -10.64 -11.75
C THR A 19 -9.71 -10.32 -12.03
N GLY A 20 -9.11 -9.38 -11.27
CA GLY A 20 -7.72 -8.99 -11.46
C GLY A 20 -6.71 -10.01 -10.95
N TYR A 21 -6.96 -10.59 -9.79
CA TYR A 21 -5.96 -11.42 -9.07
C TYR A 21 -6.40 -12.86 -8.81
N GLY A 22 -7.62 -13.25 -9.17
CA GLY A 22 -8.16 -14.59 -8.88
C GLY A 22 -7.36 -15.71 -9.55
N CYS A 23 -6.73 -15.45 -10.70
CA CYS A 23 -5.83 -16.42 -11.33
C CYS A 23 -4.64 -16.81 -10.44
N MET A 24 -4.16 -15.92 -9.57
CA MET A 24 -3.07 -16.17 -8.62
C MET A 24 -3.46 -17.16 -7.49
N VAL A 25 -4.76 -17.33 -7.25
CA VAL A 25 -5.25 -18.34 -6.30
C VAL A 25 -5.28 -19.74 -6.92
N ILE A 26 -5.53 -19.81 -8.23
CA ILE A 26 -5.73 -21.08 -8.95
C ILE A 26 -4.38 -21.66 -9.39
N SER A 27 -3.44 -20.83 -9.83
CA SER A 27 -2.15 -21.23 -10.35
C SER A 27 -1.02 -21.02 -9.34
N ASP A 28 -0.10 -21.98 -9.24
CA ASP A 28 1.14 -21.76 -8.52
C ASP A 28 2.05 -20.85 -9.35
N HIS A 29 2.68 -19.91 -8.68
CA HIS A 29 3.60 -18.98 -9.28
C HIS A 29 4.78 -18.76 -8.33
N TYR A 30 5.97 -18.71 -8.90
CA TYR A 30 7.20 -18.56 -8.16
C TYR A 30 8.06 -17.49 -8.81
N SER A 31 8.60 -16.60 -8.00
CA SER A 31 9.59 -15.62 -8.42
C SER A 31 11.00 -16.09 -8.09
N VAL A 32 12.00 -15.38 -8.59
CA VAL A 32 13.40 -15.60 -8.17
C VAL A 32 13.55 -15.40 -6.66
N ASP A 33 12.83 -14.44 -6.09
CA ASP A 33 12.87 -14.13 -4.66
C ASP A 33 12.23 -15.24 -3.83
N SER A 34 11.25 -15.98 -4.37
CA SER A 34 10.67 -17.15 -3.71
C SER A 34 11.72 -18.24 -3.44
N PHE A 35 12.60 -18.49 -4.41
CA PHE A 35 13.72 -19.43 -4.24
C PHE A 35 14.76 -18.91 -3.25
N ASN A 36 15.11 -17.64 -3.35
CA ASN A 36 16.07 -17.01 -2.45
C ASN A 36 15.58 -17.04 -1.00
N LEU A 37 14.28 -16.83 -0.77
CA LEU A 37 13.70 -16.86 0.57
C LEU A 37 13.77 -18.26 1.20
N VAL A 38 13.59 -19.30 0.38
CA VAL A 38 13.62 -20.70 0.84
C VAL A 38 15.05 -21.20 1.09
N TYR A 39 16.03 -20.75 0.29
CA TYR A 39 17.36 -21.34 0.29
C TYR A 39 18.47 -20.46 0.88
N ASP A 40 18.43 -19.14 0.72
CA ASP A 40 19.58 -18.29 1.02
C ASP A 40 19.28 -17.02 1.85
N MET A 41 18.12 -16.41 1.66
CA MET A 41 17.79 -15.17 2.31
C MET A 41 16.81 -15.42 3.45
N GLY A 42 17.34 -15.58 4.64
CA GLY A 42 16.51 -15.64 5.84
C GLY A 42 15.63 -14.36 5.99
N PRO A 43 14.68 -14.39 6.92
CA PRO A 43 13.70 -13.31 7.14
C PRO A 43 14.36 -11.96 7.41
N TYR A 44 15.59 -11.94 7.88
CA TYR A 44 16.35 -10.72 8.20
C TYR A 44 16.64 -9.83 6.97
N TRP A 45 16.64 -10.37 5.74
CA TRP A 45 16.75 -9.54 4.54
C TRP A 45 15.59 -8.55 4.41
N GLN A 46 14.40 -8.93 4.80
CA GLN A 46 13.24 -8.03 4.85
C GLN A 46 13.48 -6.87 5.83
N MET A 47 14.13 -7.14 6.97
CA MET A 47 14.51 -6.10 7.93
C MET A 47 15.53 -5.12 7.35
N GLN A 48 16.52 -5.61 6.60
CA GLN A 48 17.57 -4.78 5.97
C GLN A 48 17.01 -3.75 5.00
N ILE A 49 15.89 -4.04 4.35
CA ILE A 49 15.18 -3.14 3.44
C ILE A 49 14.03 -2.38 4.11
N GLY A 50 13.91 -2.43 5.44
CA GLY A 50 12.94 -1.68 6.22
C GLY A 50 11.54 -2.29 6.28
N ARG A 51 11.40 -3.58 5.98
CA ARG A 51 10.13 -4.33 6.04
C ARG A 51 10.08 -5.19 7.31
N TYR A 52 10.12 -4.55 8.47
CA TYR A 52 10.20 -5.24 9.77
C TYR A 52 8.94 -6.04 10.12
N VAL A 53 7.77 -5.63 9.64
CA VAL A 53 6.52 -6.40 9.83
C VAL A 53 6.58 -7.69 9.03
N ASN A 54 7.17 -7.67 7.83
CA ASN A 54 7.40 -8.86 7.02
C ASN A 54 8.40 -9.80 7.69
N CYS A 55 9.51 -9.27 8.18
CA CYS A 55 10.49 -10.06 8.92
C CYS A 55 9.83 -10.77 10.11
N GLY A 56 9.06 -10.05 10.93
CA GLY A 56 8.35 -10.63 12.06
C GLY A 56 7.31 -11.67 11.65
N GLY A 57 6.57 -11.42 10.56
CA GLY A 57 5.60 -12.36 10.01
C GLY A 57 6.23 -13.66 9.52
N ILE A 58 7.35 -13.58 8.81
CA ILE A 58 8.10 -14.75 8.32
C ILE A 58 8.65 -15.55 9.50
N LEU A 59 9.29 -14.90 10.48
CA LEU A 59 9.80 -15.58 11.69
C LEU A 59 8.69 -16.30 12.46
N LEU A 60 7.53 -15.68 12.59
CA LEU A 60 6.37 -16.29 13.22
C LEU A 60 5.88 -17.53 12.44
N ALA A 61 5.79 -17.41 11.10
CA ALA A 61 5.40 -18.52 10.24
C ALA A 61 6.38 -19.70 10.35
N GLU A 62 7.68 -19.43 10.36
CA GLU A 62 8.73 -20.45 10.55
C GLU A 62 8.57 -21.16 11.90
N GLN A 63 8.35 -20.42 12.99
CA GLN A 63 8.12 -21.00 14.33
C GLN A 63 6.87 -21.90 14.36
N MET A 64 5.86 -21.58 13.57
CA MET A 64 4.63 -22.37 13.44
C MET A 64 4.76 -23.54 12.45
N GLY A 65 5.91 -23.72 11.80
CA GLY A 65 6.12 -24.72 10.75
C GLY A 65 5.37 -24.42 9.45
N ILE A 66 4.98 -23.15 9.24
CA ILE A 66 4.26 -22.70 8.06
C ILE A 66 5.26 -22.27 6.99
N ASN A 67 5.25 -22.93 5.85
CA ASN A 67 5.99 -22.50 4.67
C ASN A 67 5.10 -21.62 3.79
N GLN A 68 5.43 -20.33 3.72
CA GLN A 68 4.66 -19.33 3.00
C GLN A 68 4.62 -19.55 1.48
N VAL A 69 5.67 -20.15 0.92
CA VAL A 69 5.73 -20.44 -0.52
C VAL A 69 4.83 -21.64 -0.86
N ILE A 70 4.84 -22.68 -0.01
CA ILE A 70 3.94 -23.85 -0.19
C ILE A 70 2.48 -23.44 0.03
N MET A 71 2.21 -22.56 0.98
CA MET A 71 0.86 -22.09 1.31
C MET A 71 0.45 -20.83 0.53
N GLN A 72 1.13 -20.48 -0.56
CA GLN A 72 0.89 -19.26 -1.31
C GLN A 72 -0.57 -19.04 -1.72
N ARG A 73 -1.29 -20.09 -2.16
CA ARG A 73 -2.70 -19.99 -2.56
C ARG A 73 -3.59 -19.58 -1.39
N PHE A 74 -3.35 -20.15 -0.22
CA PHE A 74 -4.08 -19.80 1.00
C PHE A 74 -3.85 -18.33 1.39
N PHE A 75 -2.59 -17.90 1.41
CA PHE A 75 -2.27 -16.51 1.71
C PHE A 75 -2.78 -15.56 0.63
N MET A 76 -2.82 -15.96 -0.63
CA MET A 76 -3.38 -15.15 -1.70
C MET A 76 -4.90 -14.92 -1.53
N VAL A 77 -5.65 -15.94 -1.10
CA VAL A 77 -7.08 -15.77 -0.77
C VAL A 77 -7.25 -14.73 0.35
N ILE A 78 -6.45 -14.82 1.41
CA ILE A 78 -6.51 -13.86 2.53
C ILE A 78 -6.06 -12.47 2.07
N LEU A 79 -5.04 -12.38 1.22
CA LEU A 79 -4.58 -11.11 0.67
C LEU A 79 -5.66 -10.44 -0.16
N ILE A 80 -6.34 -11.16 -1.04
CA ILE A 80 -7.47 -10.62 -1.81
C ILE A 80 -8.58 -10.15 -0.86
N ALA A 81 -8.95 -10.95 0.14
CA ALA A 81 -9.97 -10.58 1.12
C ALA A 81 -9.59 -9.30 1.89
N THR A 82 -8.35 -9.20 2.36
CA THR A 82 -7.86 -8.00 3.07
C THR A 82 -7.72 -6.79 2.15
N SER A 83 -7.39 -6.98 0.87
CA SER A 83 -7.40 -5.92 -0.15
C SER A 83 -8.80 -5.38 -0.39
N VAL A 84 -9.81 -6.25 -0.45
CA VAL A 84 -11.23 -5.86 -0.53
C VAL A 84 -11.62 -5.04 0.71
N ILE A 85 -11.29 -5.53 1.91
CA ILE A 85 -11.59 -4.84 3.17
C ILE A 85 -10.92 -3.46 3.19
N MET A 86 -9.64 -3.38 2.88
CA MET A 86 -8.88 -2.13 2.76
C MET A 86 -9.58 -1.15 1.81
N ASN A 87 -9.93 -1.62 0.61
CA ASN A 87 -10.59 -0.79 -0.39
C ASN A 87 -11.97 -0.30 0.09
N VAL A 88 -12.75 -1.16 0.74
CA VAL A 88 -14.04 -0.76 1.35
C VAL A 88 -13.82 0.32 2.41
N MET A 89 -12.82 0.17 3.27
CA MET A 89 -12.51 1.17 4.30
C MET A 89 -12.13 2.51 3.67
N ILE A 90 -11.27 2.51 2.64
CA ILE A 90 -10.87 3.72 1.91
C ILE A 90 -12.09 4.37 1.24
N THR A 91 -12.85 3.61 0.47
CA THR A 91 -14.02 4.10 -0.28
C THR A 91 -15.08 4.68 0.64
N VAL A 92 -15.41 3.97 1.72
CA VAL A 92 -16.41 4.42 2.72
C VAL A 92 -15.89 5.66 3.47
N GLY A 93 -14.60 5.70 3.81
CA GLY A 93 -13.96 6.86 4.43
C GLY A 93 -14.10 8.12 3.58
N ILE A 94 -13.77 8.02 2.28
CA ILE A 94 -13.91 9.12 1.32
C ILE A 94 -15.38 9.49 1.11
N ALA A 95 -16.25 8.50 0.90
CA ALA A 95 -17.66 8.72 0.63
C ALA A 95 -18.37 9.47 1.77
N LYS A 96 -17.98 9.22 3.04
CA LYS A 96 -18.48 9.97 4.19
C LYS A 96 -18.16 11.47 4.12
N GLN A 97 -17.09 11.85 3.46
CA GLN A 97 -16.68 13.25 3.30
C GLN A 97 -17.37 13.94 2.12
N MET A 98 -17.99 13.16 1.24
CA MET A 98 -18.66 13.67 0.07
C MET A 98 -20.13 13.93 0.37
N LYS A 99 -20.61 15.16 0.23
CA LYS A 99 -22.05 15.49 0.09
C LYS A 99 -22.49 15.19 -1.35
N VAL A 100 -22.51 13.90 -1.77
CA VAL A 100 -22.50 13.53 -3.18
C VAL A 100 -23.81 13.01 -3.68
N LYS A 101 -24.10 13.27 -4.95
CA LYS A 101 -25.15 12.60 -5.73
C LYS A 101 -24.82 11.10 -5.82
N ARG A 102 -25.85 10.27 -5.83
CA ARG A 102 -25.74 8.80 -5.85
C ARG A 102 -24.91 8.28 -7.05
N SER A 103 -24.96 8.96 -8.19
CA SER A 103 -24.17 8.63 -9.38
C SER A 103 -22.66 8.75 -9.15
N SER A 104 -22.20 9.80 -8.47
CA SER A 104 -20.78 9.98 -8.17
C SER A 104 -20.27 8.97 -7.14
N PHE A 105 -21.14 8.50 -6.24
CA PHE A 105 -20.80 7.41 -5.34
C PHE A 105 -20.54 6.10 -6.09
N TYR A 106 -21.35 5.75 -7.09
CA TYR A 106 -21.09 4.56 -7.91
C TYR A 106 -19.78 4.66 -8.70
N LEU A 107 -19.44 5.84 -9.22
CA LEU A 107 -18.14 6.06 -9.85
C LEU A 107 -16.99 5.86 -8.86
N LEU A 108 -17.12 6.33 -7.62
CA LEU A 108 -16.10 6.13 -6.58
C LEU A 108 -15.95 4.64 -6.24
N ILE A 109 -17.05 3.91 -6.08
CA ILE A 109 -17.03 2.45 -5.79
C ILE A 109 -16.30 1.66 -6.88
N LEU A 110 -16.38 2.09 -8.12
CA LEU A 110 -15.70 1.44 -9.23
C LEU A 110 -14.24 1.90 -9.37
N ALA A 111 -14.00 3.19 -9.26
CA ALA A 111 -12.67 3.78 -9.47
C ALA A 111 -11.65 3.33 -8.41
N THR A 112 -12.07 3.23 -7.14
CA THR A 112 -11.13 2.87 -6.07
C THR A 112 -10.56 1.46 -6.21
N PRO A 113 -11.31 0.37 -6.41
CA PRO A 113 -10.70 -0.95 -6.61
C PRO A 113 -9.93 -1.05 -7.93
N LEU A 114 -10.36 -0.38 -9.00
CA LEU A 114 -9.63 -0.36 -10.27
C LEU A 114 -8.26 0.30 -10.15
N SER A 115 -8.08 1.26 -9.24
CA SER A 115 -6.76 1.85 -9.02
C SER A 115 -5.75 0.90 -8.36
N PHE A 116 -6.23 -0.13 -7.67
CA PHE A 116 -5.38 -1.20 -7.09
C PHE A 116 -5.18 -2.38 -8.04
N VAL A 117 -6.05 -2.56 -9.03
CA VAL A 117 -5.93 -3.61 -10.04
C VAL A 117 -5.30 -3.03 -11.29
N ASN A 118 -3.98 -3.04 -11.32
CA ASN A 118 -3.18 -2.52 -12.43
C ASN A 118 -1.91 -3.35 -12.62
N VAL A 119 -1.22 -3.16 -13.75
CA VAL A 119 -0.04 -3.94 -14.12
C VAL A 119 1.07 -3.89 -13.06
N PHE A 120 1.30 -2.75 -12.43
CA PHE A 120 2.35 -2.62 -11.40
C PHE A 120 2.00 -3.36 -10.11
N ALA A 121 0.72 -3.31 -9.70
CA ALA A 121 0.27 -4.07 -8.54
C ALA A 121 0.23 -5.57 -8.84
N MET A 122 -0.07 -5.96 -10.09
CA MET A 122 -0.02 -7.34 -10.53
C MET A 122 1.40 -7.90 -10.49
N ASP A 123 2.39 -7.12 -10.91
CA ASP A 123 3.81 -7.49 -10.80
C ASP A 123 4.18 -7.81 -9.34
N LEU A 124 3.76 -6.99 -8.39
CA LEU A 124 3.96 -7.25 -6.96
C LEU A 124 3.26 -8.54 -6.49
N MET A 125 2.09 -8.85 -7.03
CA MET A 125 1.33 -10.05 -6.67
C MET A 125 1.93 -11.34 -7.25
N LEU A 126 2.81 -11.23 -8.26
CA LEU A 126 3.58 -12.38 -8.78
C LEU A 126 4.63 -12.90 -7.79
N PHE A 127 5.00 -12.12 -6.79
CA PHE A 127 5.89 -12.57 -5.72
C PHE A 127 5.07 -13.34 -4.67
N SER A 128 5.06 -14.66 -4.77
CA SER A 128 4.24 -15.54 -3.92
C SER A 128 4.48 -15.34 -2.43
N GLU A 129 5.71 -15.03 -2.04
CA GLU A 129 6.10 -14.73 -0.67
C GLU A 129 5.51 -13.41 -0.15
N MET A 130 5.15 -12.50 -1.03
CA MET A 130 4.56 -11.21 -0.64
C MET A 130 3.09 -11.35 -0.18
N ALA A 131 2.40 -12.42 -0.56
CA ALA A 131 0.99 -12.58 -0.20
C ALA A 131 0.76 -12.51 1.31
N MET A 132 1.52 -13.27 2.09
CA MET A 132 1.40 -13.28 3.55
C MET A 132 1.74 -11.92 4.18
N VAL A 133 2.81 -11.29 3.69
CA VAL A 133 3.38 -10.11 4.35
C VAL A 133 2.65 -8.80 4.01
N LEU A 134 1.86 -8.77 2.93
CA LEU A 134 1.02 -7.63 2.58
C LEU A 134 -0.30 -7.58 3.36
N ILE A 135 -0.75 -8.71 3.93
CA ILE A 135 -2.01 -8.81 4.68
C ILE A 135 -2.10 -7.77 5.81
N PRO A 136 -1.16 -7.70 6.77
CA PRO A 136 -1.22 -6.70 7.83
C PRO A 136 -1.09 -5.26 7.31
N GLY A 137 -0.29 -5.06 6.25
CA GLY A 137 -0.13 -3.77 5.61
C GLY A 137 -1.44 -3.23 5.02
N ASN A 138 -2.21 -4.06 4.32
CA ASN A 138 -3.51 -3.70 3.77
C ASN A 138 -4.50 -3.26 4.87
N LEU A 139 -4.62 -4.05 5.92
CA LEU A 139 -5.54 -3.72 7.02
C LEU A 139 -5.13 -2.42 7.72
N ALA A 140 -3.83 -2.28 8.01
CA ALA A 140 -3.30 -1.08 8.65
C ALA A 140 -3.49 0.17 7.77
N LEU A 141 -3.27 0.06 6.44
CA LEU A 141 -3.51 1.16 5.51
C LEU A 141 -4.97 1.60 5.51
N GLY A 142 -5.91 0.65 5.41
CA GLY A 142 -7.34 0.94 5.46
C GLY A 142 -7.74 1.66 6.76
N LEU A 143 -7.21 1.20 7.90
CA LEU A 143 -7.42 1.81 9.22
C LEU A 143 -6.81 3.21 9.29
N ALA A 144 -5.60 3.42 8.78
CA ALA A 144 -4.95 4.74 8.76
C ALA A 144 -5.79 5.78 8.00
N VAL A 145 -6.29 5.42 6.81
CA VAL A 145 -7.16 6.29 6.02
C VAL A 145 -8.47 6.59 6.76
N GLN A 146 -9.11 5.56 7.33
CA GLN A 146 -10.35 5.72 8.09
C GLN A 146 -10.18 6.67 9.28
N VAL A 147 -9.12 6.49 10.06
CA VAL A 147 -8.86 7.31 11.25
C VAL A 147 -8.66 8.77 10.87
N VAL A 148 -7.87 9.08 9.84
CA VAL A 148 -7.64 10.48 9.44
C VAL A 148 -8.91 11.14 8.91
N LEU A 149 -9.75 10.41 8.20
CA LEU A 149 -10.96 10.98 7.62
C LEU A 149 -12.15 11.04 8.58
N CYS A 150 -12.26 10.12 9.54
CA CYS A 150 -13.46 9.92 10.34
C CYS A 150 -13.30 10.19 11.85
N GLU A 151 -12.06 10.17 12.41
CA GLU A 151 -11.88 10.45 13.84
C GLU A 151 -11.99 11.95 14.12
N GLU A 152 -12.76 12.30 15.14
CA GLU A 152 -13.02 13.69 15.51
C GLU A 152 -11.96 14.27 16.46
N LYS A 153 -11.39 13.43 17.33
CA LYS A 153 -10.36 13.85 18.30
C LYS A 153 -9.00 13.95 17.64
N GLU A 154 -8.49 15.17 17.45
CA GLU A 154 -7.25 15.45 16.73
C GLU A 154 -6.04 14.63 17.23
N TRP A 155 -5.78 14.60 18.55
CA TRP A 155 -4.63 13.86 19.09
C TRP A 155 -4.72 12.36 18.84
N LYS A 156 -5.93 11.79 18.98
CA LYS A 156 -6.19 10.36 18.75
C LYS A 156 -6.06 10.02 17.27
N LYS A 157 -6.56 10.89 16.40
CA LYS A 157 -6.43 10.78 14.95
C LYS A 157 -4.97 10.60 14.53
N TRP A 158 -4.11 11.52 14.95
CA TRP A 158 -2.71 11.49 14.55
C TRP A 158 -1.92 10.35 15.19
N LEU A 159 -2.17 10.07 16.48
CA LEU A 159 -1.53 8.94 17.17
C LEU A 159 -1.85 7.59 16.49
N LEU A 160 -3.13 7.32 16.25
CA LEU A 160 -3.55 6.08 15.60
C LEU A 160 -3.06 6.01 14.14
N CYS A 161 -3.08 7.13 13.44
CA CYS A 161 -2.53 7.21 12.09
C CYS A 161 -1.05 6.80 12.05
N VAL A 162 -0.23 7.33 12.95
CA VAL A 162 1.20 6.97 13.06
C VAL A 162 1.37 5.47 13.32
N ILE A 163 0.61 4.91 14.28
CA ILE A 163 0.70 3.48 14.62
C ILE A 163 0.37 2.61 13.40
N TYR A 164 -0.75 2.88 12.73
CA TYR A 164 -1.14 2.10 11.56
C TYR A 164 -0.18 2.29 10.37
N LEU A 165 0.35 3.49 10.16
CA LEU A 165 1.35 3.72 9.11
C LEU A 165 2.68 3.02 9.40
N ILE A 166 3.12 2.95 10.65
CA ILE A 166 4.30 2.16 11.03
C ILE A 166 4.12 0.70 10.62
N ILE A 167 2.96 0.10 10.90
CA ILE A 167 2.65 -1.28 10.49
C ILE A 167 2.61 -1.39 8.96
N SER A 168 1.93 -0.47 8.30
CA SER A 168 1.75 -0.47 6.85
C SER A 168 3.08 -0.34 6.11
N ILE A 169 3.93 0.64 6.47
CA ILE A 169 5.26 0.84 5.88
C ILE A 169 6.20 -0.31 6.21
N GLY A 170 6.11 -0.86 7.43
CA GLY A 170 6.88 -2.04 7.83
C GLY A 170 6.50 -3.31 7.07
N SER A 171 5.33 -3.33 6.44
CA SER A 171 4.93 -4.36 5.47
C SER A 171 5.45 -4.02 4.07
N TYR A 172 5.15 -2.82 3.57
CA TYR A 172 5.60 -2.38 2.25
C TYR A 172 5.66 -0.84 2.16
N GLN A 173 6.83 -0.29 1.84
CA GLN A 173 7.06 1.16 1.93
C GLN A 173 6.16 1.98 0.98
N SER A 174 5.76 1.43 -0.17
CA SER A 174 4.90 2.14 -1.14
C SER A 174 3.50 2.44 -0.61
N TYR A 175 3.08 1.83 0.49
CA TYR A 175 1.81 2.15 1.13
C TYR A 175 1.70 3.60 1.59
N ILE A 176 2.83 4.29 1.84
CA ILE A 176 2.81 5.71 2.19
C ILE A 176 2.21 6.56 1.06
N GLY A 177 2.63 6.32 -0.18
CA GLY A 177 2.09 7.05 -1.34
C GLY A 177 0.59 6.80 -1.54
N ILE A 178 0.15 5.55 -1.35
CA ILE A 178 -1.28 5.20 -1.42
C ILE A 178 -2.06 5.94 -0.32
N PHE A 179 -1.56 5.91 0.92
CA PHE A 179 -2.15 6.65 2.05
C PHE A 179 -2.29 8.14 1.73
N GLU A 180 -1.21 8.78 1.31
CA GLU A 180 -1.21 10.22 1.01
C GLU A 180 -2.21 10.58 -0.08
N VAL A 181 -2.24 9.85 -1.19
CA VAL A 181 -3.17 10.11 -2.29
C VAL A 181 -4.64 10.04 -1.83
N TYR A 182 -5.03 8.96 -1.16
CA TYR A 182 -6.44 8.79 -0.76
C TYR A 182 -6.86 9.72 0.38
N VAL A 183 -5.96 9.98 1.33
CA VAL A 183 -6.28 10.91 2.42
C VAL A 183 -6.33 12.35 1.91
N LEU A 184 -5.41 12.78 1.04
CA LEU A 184 -5.45 14.11 0.44
C LEU A 184 -6.72 14.32 -0.41
N LEU A 185 -7.15 13.27 -1.16
CA LEU A 185 -8.43 13.31 -1.85
C LEU A 185 -9.59 13.50 -0.87
N GLY A 186 -9.65 12.72 0.19
CA GLY A 186 -10.70 12.84 1.22
C GLY A 186 -10.71 14.21 1.91
N ILE A 187 -9.52 14.74 2.23
CA ILE A 187 -9.33 16.09 2.79
C ILE A 187 -9.83 17.16 1.80
N TYR A 188 -9.47 17.05 0.55
CA TYR A 188 -9.93 17.98 -0.48
C TYR A 188 -11.46 18.02 -0.55
N LEU A 189 -12.10 16.86 -0.56
CA LEU A 189 -13.56 16.75 -0.62
C LEU A 189 -14.25 17.28 0.64
N LYS A 190 -13.69 17.00 1.82
CA LYS A 190 -14.23 17.42 3.12
C LYS A 190 -14.17 18.94 3.32
N TRP A 191 -13.07 19.56 2.95
CA TRP A 191 -12.80 20.98 3.19
C TRP A 191 -12.69 21.79 1.88
N LYS A 192 -13.48 21.42 0.87
CA LYS A 192 -13.50 22.12 -0.43
C LYS A 192 -13.71 23.62 -0.25
N ASP A 193 -14.63 24.01 0.62
CA ASP A 193 -15.04 25.39 0.88
C ASP A 193 -14.22 26.09 2.00
N SER A 194 -13.24 25.39 2.59
CA SER A 194 -12.41 25.91 3.68
C SER A 194 -10.91 25.73 3.40
N PRO A 195 -10.32 26.57 2.53
CA PRO A 195 -8.93 26.39 2.07
C PRO A 195 -7.89 26.32 3.20
N LYS A 196 -8.01 27.17 4.23
CA LYS A 196 -7.07 27.20 5.36
C LYS A 196 -7.03 25.87 6.12
N THR A 197 -8.19 25.32 6.45
CA THR A 197 -8.31 24.02 7.14
C THR A 197 -7.83 22.87 6.24
N ARG A 198 -8.13 22.93 4.95
CA ARG A 198 -7.66 21.96 3.96
C ARG A 198 -6.14 21.91 3.91
N TRP A 199 -5.47 23.05 3.75
CA TRP A 199 -4.02 23.12 3.72
C TRP A 199 -3.38 22.63 5.01
N SER A 200 -3.90 23.06 6.19
CA SER A 200 -3.40 22.61 7.48
C SER A 200 -3.44 21.08 7.63
N ASN A 201 -4.57 20.45 7.28
CA ASN A 201 -4.68 18.98 7.34
C ASN A 201 -3.82 18.28 6.29
N SER A 202 -3.69 18.84 5.08
CA SER A 202 -2.82 18.30 4.04
C SER A 202 -1.35 18.30 4.47
N PHE A 203 -0.87 19.39 5.06
CA PHE A 203 0.48 19.42 5.64
C PHE A 203 0.64 18.45 6.81
N GLY A 204 -0.41 18.26 7.62
CA GLY A 204 -0.41 17.25 8.68
C GLY A 204 -0.19 15.84 8.13
N VAL A 205 -0.88 15.48 7.04
CA VAL A 205 -0.74 14.16 6.37
C VAL A 205 0.68 13.96 5.84
N LEU A 206 1.19 14.93 5.07
CA LEU A 206 2.54 14.86 4.53
C LEU A 206 3.60 14.84 5.64
N GLY A 207 3.37 15.60 6.72
CA GLY A 207 4.25 15.60 7.89
C GLY A 207 4.29 14.24 8.59
N VAL A 208 3.15 13.61 8.81
CA VAL A 208 3.08 12.26 9.41
C VAL A 208 3.73 11.23 8.48
N GLY A 209 3.45 11.29 7.18
CA GLY A 209 4.11 10.44 6.19
C GLY A 209 5.63 10.57 6.22
N GLY A 210 6.14 11.80 6.26
CA GLY A 210 7.56 12.09 6.38
C GLY A 210 8.18 11.56 7.68
N VAL A 211 7.53 11.78 8.82
CA VAL A 211 8.00 11.30 10.14
C VAL A 211 8.09 9.77 10.15
N VAL A 212 7.07 9.06 9.67
CA VAL A 212 7.06 7.59 9.66
C VAL A 212 8.09 7.05 8.67
N SER A 213 8.30 7.71 7.53
CA SER A 213 9.36 7.34 6.59
C SER A 213 10.77 7.52 7.18
N ILE A 214 11.00 8.64 7.89
CA ILE A 214 12.26 8.88 8.60
C ILE A 214 12.46 7.85 9.70
N PHE A 215 11.42 7.53 10.48
CA PHE A 215 11.47 6.48 11.51
C PHE A 215 11.92 5.15 10.91
N ASN A 216 11.34 4.73 9.78
CA ASN A 216 11.74 3.48 9.11
C ASN A 216 13.23 3.49 8.73
N ILE A 217 13.72 4.58 8.13
CA ILE A 217 15.13 4.70 7.73
C ILE A 217 16.05 4.70 8.95
N VAL A 218 15.69 5.44 10.00
CA VAL A 218 16.50 5.53 11.23
C VAL A 218 16.54 4.18 11.94
N LEU A 219 15.41 3.46 12.02
CA LEU A 219 15.35 2.13 12.61
C LEU A 219 16.34 1.17 11.93
N VAL A 220 16.31 1.09 10.61
CA VAL A 220 17.24 0.25 9.84
C VAL A 220 18.70 0.62 10.12
N LYS A 221 19.02 1.91 10.10
CA LYS A 221 20.40 2.39 10.37
C LYS A 221 20.86 2.06 11.79
N ILE A 222 19.99 2.16 12.77
CA ILE A 222 20.29 1.78 14.15
C ILE A 222 20.62 0.29 14.22
N LEU A 223 19.78 -0.56 13.61
CA LEU A 223 19.96 -2.02 13.62
C LEU A 223 21.27 -2.43 12.91
N VAL A 224 21.61 -1.77 11.80
CA VAL A 224 22.90 -1.98 11.10
C VAL A 224 24.06 -1.52 11.99
N HIS A 225 23.97 -0.35 12.63
CA HIS A 225 25.02 0.19 13.48
C HIS A 225 25.34 -0.75 14.68
N PHE A 226 24.33 -1.36 15.27
CA PHE A 226 24.51 -2.34 16.34
C PHE A 226 24.87 -3.76 15.86
N GLY A 227 25.08 -3.96 14.56
CA GLY A 227 25.44 -5.25 13.99
C GLY A 227 24.32 -6.30 14.06
N MET A 228 23.08 -5.88 14.33
CA MET A 228 21.93 -6.79 14.40
C MET A 228 21.49 -7.29 13.03
N ILE A 229 21.73 -6.49 11.99
CA ILE A 229 21.46 -6.84 10.61
C ILE A 229 22.61 -6.34 9.71
N ALA A 230 22.83 -7.01 8.58
CA ALA A 230 23.80 -6.57 7.60
C ALA A 230 23.29 -5.33 6.82
N ASP A 231 24.20 -4.51 6.31
CA ASP A 231 23.83 -3.41 5.41
C ASP A 231 23.45 -3.97 4.03
N SER A 232 22.25 -3.69 3.57
CA SER A 232 21.78 -4.10 2.25
C SER A 232 22.45 -3.37 1.08
N GLY A 233 23.20 -2.32 1.35
CA GLY A 233 23.74 -1.40 0.31
C GLY A 233 22.65 -0.55 -0.39
N ARG A 234 21.37 -0.77 -0.07
CA ARG A 234 20.21 -0.01 -0.59
C ARG A 234 19.83 1.17 0.30
N GLY A 235 20.78 1.68 1.08
CA GLY A 235 20.56 2.75 2.04
C GLY A 235 20.02 4.02 1.39
N ALA A 236 19.03 4.65 2.06
CA ALA A 236 18.50 5.93 1.65
C ALA A 236 19.63 7.00 1.60
N THR A 237 19.69 7.72 0.50
CA THR A 237 20.60 8.87 0.37
C THR A 237 19.81 10.17 0.55
N PHE A 238 20.32 11.05 1.42
CA PHE A 238 19.76 12.38 1.61
C PHE A 238 20.40 13.46 0.74
N LYS A 239 21.25 13.08 -0.24
CA LYS A 239 21.81 14.04 -1.17
C LYS A 239 20.73 14.52 -2.13
N ILE A 240 20.34 15.78 -2.05
CA ILE A 240 19.27 16.41 -2.85
C ILE A 240 19.51 16.17 -4.35
N SER A 241 20.76 16.29 -4.83
CA SER A 241 21.10 16.03 -6.23
C SER A 241 20.77 14.61 -6.68
N LYS A 242 21.01 13.60 -5.80
CA LYS A 242 20.62 12.20 -6.09
C LYS A 242 19.12 12.01 -6.05
N ILE A 243 18.41 12.66 -5.13
CA ILE A 243 16.94 12.61 -5.06
C ILE A 243 16.34 13.17 -6.35
N LEU A 244 16.80 14.33 -6.81
CA LEU A 244 16.33 14.94 -8.06
C LEU A 244 16.67 14.08 -9.28
N CYS A 245 17.87 13.49 -9.32
CA CYS A 245 18.26 12.57 -10.38
C CYS A 245 17.36 11.31 -10.40
N ASN A 246 17.05 10.75 -9.23
CA ASN A 246 16.17 9.60 -9.12
C ASN A 246 14.74 9.94 -9.53
N ILE A 247 14.21 11.11 -9.13
CA ILE A 247 12.87 11.56 -9.58
C ILE A 247 12.83 11.66 -11.10
N LYS A 248 13.85 12.31 -11.70
CA LYS A 248 13.95 12.40 -13.16
C LYS A 248 14.01 11.02 -13.79
N GLY A 249 14.86 10.12 -13.27
CA GLY A 249 14.98 8.74 -13.77
C GLY A 249 13.66 7.96 -13.72
N VAL A 250 12.90 8.10 -12.63
CA VAL A 250 11.57 7.48 -12.51
C VAL A 250 10.59 8.05 -13.54
N LEU A 251 10.57 9.37 -13.74
CA LEU A 251 9.70 10.01 -14.73
C LEU A 251 10.09 9.57 -16.16
N ASP A 252 11.37 9.57 -16.49
CA ASP A 252 11.86 9.14 -17.80
C ASP A 252 11.54 7.65 -18.05
N TYR A 253 11.67 6.81 -17.03
CA TYR A 253 11.28 5.39 -17.10
C TYR A 253 9.78 5.22 -17.32
N GLN A 254 8.95 5.95 -16.59
CA GLN A 254 7.50 5.92 -16.75
C GLN A 254 7.08 6.35 -18.17
N VAL A 255 7.64 7.46 -18.66
CA VAL A 255 7.36 7.94 -20.02
C VAL A 255 7.83 6.92 -21.06
N SER A 256 9.01 6.32 -20.89
CA SER A 256 9.52 5.29 -21.80
C SER A 256 8.66 4.03 -21.77
N PHE A 257 8.25 3.58 -20.56
CA PHE A 257 7.37 2.44 -20.40
C PHE A 257 6.04 2.63 -21.14
N TRP A 258 5.39 3.80 -20.96
CA TRP A 258 4.13 4.11 -21.63
C TRP A 258 4.27 4.24 -23.15
N LYS A 259 5.40 4.77 -23.65
CA LYS A 259 5.66 4.88 -25.08
C LYS A 259 5.93 3.53 -25.76
N ASN A 260 6.55 2.60 -25.04
CA ASN A 260 7.02 1.33 -25.59
C ASN A 260 6.14 0.13 -25.19
N ALA A 261 5.04 0.35 -24.49
CA ALA A 261 4.09 -0.69 -24.09
C ALA A 261 3.23 -1.17 -25.26
N ASP A 262 3.89 -1.75 -26.27
CA ASP A 262 3.23 -2.34 -27.42
C ASP A 262 2.30 -3.48 -26.98
N GLY A 263 1.02 -3.38 -27.33
CA GLY A 263 0.01 -4.40 -27.07
C GLY A 263 -0.76 -4.30 -25.76
N ILE A 264 -0.46 -3.33 -24.89
CA ILE A 264 -1.29 -3.01 -23.72
C ILE A 264 -2.25 -1.87 -24.08
N LEU A 265 -3.51 -1.97 -23.69
CA LEU A 265 -4.59 -1.00 -23.94
C LEU A 265 -4.29 0.46 -23.47
N MET A 266 -3.17 0.67 -22.84
CA MET A 266 -2.76 1.93 -22.21
C MET A 266 -2.20 3.03 -23.13
N PRO A 267 -1.60 2.77 -24.31
CA PRO A 267 -1.12 3.85 -25.20
C PRO A 267 -2.23 4.80 -25.67
N TYR A 268 -3.48 4.33 -25.62
CA TYR A 268 -4.65 5.11 -26.06
C TYR A 268 -5.31 5.96 -24.95
N VAL A 269 -4.88 5.81 -23.72
CA VAL A 269 -5.49 6.45 -22.55
C VAL A 269 -4.68 7.65 -22.05
N MET A 270 -3.39 7.76 -22.44
CA MET A 270 -2.61 8.94 -22.14
C MET A 270 -2.78 10.00 -23.22
N PRO A 271 -3.26 11.21 -22.86
CA PRO A 271 -3.13 12.34 -23.76
C PRO A 271 -1.64 12.63 -23.97
N VAL A 272 -1.26 12.73 -25.22
CA VAL A 272 0.06 13.18 -25.68
C VAL A 272 0.31 14.61 -25.19
#